data_a1982e4bdd0047b7efc906cc5fd04b3d
#
_entry.id   a1982e4bdd0047b7efc906cc5fd04b3d
#
_cell.length_a   1.000
_cell.length_b   1.000
_cell.length_c   1.000
_cell.angle_alpha   90.00
_cell.angle_beta   90.00
_cell.angle_gamma   90.00
#
_symmetry.space_group_name_H-M   'P 1'
#
loop_
_entity.id
_entity.type
_entity.pdbx_description
1 polymer ?
#
loop_
_entity_poly.entity_id
_entity_poly.type
_entity_poly.pdbx_seq_one_letter_code
_entity_poly.pdbx_strand_id
1 'polypeptide(L)'
;MTDAAYQACQRLAREHYENFPVASWMLPPGARPHIAAIYAFARAADDFADEGVRSPAERLALLDDWRRRLYEAASESPASGAAGESDIFVALSRTMRECRLDVRLFDDLLSAFAQDVTVTRYDTWDELLDYSRRSANPVGRLVLQVCGYRDAGLDHLSDQVCTALQLANFWQDLARDWAKGRLYVPREVFAAAPGQLRRARSAGARSNGFANATPA
;
A
#
# COMPACT_ATOMS: atom_id res chain seq x y z
N MET A 1 -13.36 -24.60 -7.43
CA MET A 1 -12.00 -23.99 -7.46
C MET A 1 -12.06 -22.50 -7.13
N THR A 2 -12.87 -21.69 -7.80
CA THR A 2 -12.88 -20.22 -7.61
C THR A 2 -13.35 -19.79 -6.21
N ASP A 3 -14.32 -20.50 -5.61
CA ASP A 3 -14.78 -20.21 -4.25
C ASP A 3 -13.69 -20.49 -3.19
N ALA A 4 -12.86 -21.50 -3.41
CA ALA A 4 -11.71 -21.80 -2.55
C ALA A 4 -10.65 -20.69 -2.64
N ALA A 5 -10.39 -20.13 -3.82
CA ALA A 5 -9.48 -19.02 -4.03
C ALA A 5 -9.93 -17.75 -3.30
N TYR A 6 -11.22 -17.39 -3.39
CA TYR A 6 -11.77 -16.28 -2.62
C TYR A 6 -11.70 -16.52 -1.10
N GLN A 7 -11.94 -17.76 -0.64
CA GLN A 7 -11.79 -18.10 0.77
C GLN A 7 -10.34 -17.96 1.24
N ALA A 8 -9.36 -18.34 0.42
CA ALA A 8 -7.94 -18.13 0.72
C ALA A 8 -7.61 -16.63 0.86
N CYS A 9 -8.05 -15.79 -0.08
CA CYS A 9 -7.88 -14.34 0.01
C CYS A 9 -8.57 -13.74 1.27
N GLN A 10 -9.77 -14.21 1.61
CA GLN A 10 -10.48 -13.75 2.80
C GLN A 10 -9.81 -14.19 4.11
N ARG A 11 -9.16 -15.37 4.15
CA ARG A 11 -8.33 -15.78 5.30
C ARG A 11 -7.14 -14.86 5.46
N LEU A 12 -6.38 -14.62 4.39
CA LEU A 12 -5.24 -13.72 4.39
C LEU A 12 -5.63 -12.31 4.83
N ALA A 13 -6.75 -11.77 4.35
CA ALA A 13 -7.25 -10.47 4.77
C ALA A 13 -7.64 -10.41 6.26
N ARG A 14 -8.05 -11.51 6.89
CA ARG A 14 -8.36 -11.58 8.33
C ARG A 14 -7.13 -11.73 9.21
N GLU A 15 -6.10 -12.42 8.72
CA GLU A 15 -4.85 -12.65 9.46
C GLU A 15 -4.02 -11.38 9.59
N HIS A 16 -4.07 -10.50 8.60
CA HIS A 16 -3.40 -9.19 8.58
C HIS A 16 -4.33 -8.07 9.05
N TYR A 17 -4.76 -8.13 10.29
CA TYR A 17 -5.90 -7.44 10.92
C TYR A 17 -5.86 -5.90 10.98
N GLU A 18 -4.75 -5.22 10.67
CA GLU A 18 -4.56 -3.85 11.15
C GLU A 18 -5.40 -2.76 10.44
N ASN A 19 -5.81 -2.91 9.16
CA ASN A 19 -6.53 -1.85 8.45
C ASN A 19 -7.78 -2.28 7.66
N PHE A 20 -8.05 -3.58 7.54
CA PHE A 20 -9.08 -4.09 6.63
C PHE A 20 -10.46 -4.40 7.25
N PRO A 21 -10.63 -4.73 8.54
CA PRO A 21 -11.91 -5.22 9.05
C PRO A 21 -13.00 -4.17 9.14
N VAL A 22 -12.65 -2.92 9.42
CA VAL A 22 -13.65 -1.85 9.61
C VAL A 22 -14.37 -1.51 8.29
N ALA A 23 -13.66 -1.56 7.17
CA ALA A 23 -14.25 -1.32 5.86
C ALA A 23 -15.06 -2.53 5.34
N SER A 24 -14.68 -3.76 5.69
CA SER A 24 -15.28 -4.95 5.11
C SER A 24 -16.72 -5.21 5.54
N TRP A 25 -17.13 -4.86 6.77
CA TRP A 25 -18.51 -5.06 7.22
C TRP A 25 -19.47 -3.98 6.70
N MET A 26 -18.95 -2.78 6.37
CA MET A 26 -19.74 -1.70 5.74
C MET A 26 -19.98 -1.97 4.25
N LEU A 27 -19.17 -2.84 3.62
CA LEU A 27 -19.33 -3.17 2.20
C LEU A 27 -20.49 -4.16 1.98
N PRO A 28 -21.19 -4.06 0.85
CA PRO A 28 -22.17 -5.05 0.43
C PRO A 28 -21.57 -6.46 0.47
N PRO A 29 -22.32 -7.49 0.92
CA PRO A 29 -21.80 -8.85 1.02
C PRO A 29 -21.18 -9.38 -0.27
N GLY A 30 -21.75 -9.03 -1.43
CA GLY A 30 -21.21 -9.42 -2.75
C GLY A 30 -19.88 -8.77 -3.11
N ALA A 31 -19.58 -7.60 -2.55
CA ALA A 31 -18.32 -6.90 -2.80
C ALA A 31 -17.13 -7.47 -1.99
N ARG A 32 -17.41 -8.07 -0.83
CA ARG A 32 -16.37 -8.50 0.13
C ARG A 32 -15.36 -9.50 -0.43
N PRO A 33 -15.73 -10.55 -1.19
CA PRO A 33 -14.77 -11.45 -1.80
C PRO A 33 -13.84 -10.75 -2.79
N HIS A 34 -14.37 -9.82 -3.59
CA HIS A 34 -13.62 -9.06 -4.56
C HIS A 34 -12.60 -8.14 -3.90
N ILE A 35 -13.02 -7.43 -2.85
CA ILE A 35 -12.11 -6.58 -2.07
C ILE A 35 -11.04 -7.41 -1.37
N ALA A 36 -11.36 -8.61 -0.87
CA ALA A 36 -10.37 -9.51 -0.29
C ALA A 36 -9.33 -9.98 -1.32
N ALA A 37 -9.72 -10.22 -2.57
CA ALA A 37 -8.79 -10.58 -3.64
C ALA A 37 -7.85 -9.41 -3.99
N ILE A 38 -8.38 -8.18 -4.08
CA ILE A 38 -7.59 -6.97 -4.30
C ILE A 38 -6.59 -6.75 -3.15
N TYR A 39 -7.06 -6.89 -1.90
CA TYR A 39 -6.22 -6.78 -0.71
C TYR A 39 -5.10 -7.82 -0.69
N ALA A 40 -5.42 -9.10 -0.96
CA ALA A 40 -4.43 -10.17 -0.99
C ALA A 40 -3.33 -9.92 -2.03
N PHE A 41 -3.71 -9.42 -3.21
CA PHE A 41 -2.76 -9.03 -4.24
C PHE A 41 -1.84 -7.89 -3.79
N ALA A 42 -2.42 -6.82 -3.24
CA ALA A 42 -1.65 -5.65 -2.80
C ALA A 42 -0.74 -5.99 -1.61
N ARG A 43 -1.24 -6.76 -0.63
CA ARG A 43 -0.46 -7.17 0.54
C ARG A 43 0.73 -8.05 0.18
N ALA A 44 0.57 -9.04 -0.73
CA ALA A 44 1.67 -9.86 -1.19
C ALA A 44 2.76 -9.02 -1.90
N ALA A 45 2.36 -8.04 -2.70
CA ALA A 45 3.30 -7.13 -3.36
C ALA A 45 4.02 -6.20 -2.35
N ASP A 46 3.32 -5.69 -1.35
CA ASP A 46 3.89 -4.91 -0.25
C ASP A 46 4.93 -5.72 0.55
N ASP A 47 4.62 -6.99 0.86
CA ASP A 47 5.55 -7.91 1.53
C ASP A 47 6.83 -8.15 0.70
N PHE A 48 6.74 -8.20 -0.63
CA PHE A 48 7.94 -8.28 -1.48
C PHE A 48 8.80 -7.03 -1.37
N ALA A 49 8.20 -5.85 -1.25
CA ALA A 49 8.92 -4.59 -1.14
C ALA A 49 9.56 -4.39 0.25
N ASP A 50 8.89 -4.84 1.33
CA ASP A 50 9.25 -4.40 2.70
C ASP A 50 9.69 -5.52 3.65
N GLU A 51 9.25 -6.78 3.42
CA GLU A 51 9.47 -7.88 4.35
C GLU A 51 10.66 -8.79 3.96
N GLY A 52 11.23 -9.45 4.98
CA GLY A 52 12.30 -10.43 4.83
C GLY A 52 13.67 -9.84 4.48
N VAL A 53 14.68 -10.71 4.51
CA VAL A 53 16.07 -10.35 4.21
C VAL A 53 16.33 -10.55 2.71
N ARG A 54 16.12 -9.51 1.90
CA ARG A 54 16.31 -9.52 0.44
C ARG A 54 17.04 -8.25 -0.01
N SER A 55 17.87 -8.36 -1.03
CA SER A 55 18.47 -7.20 -1.69
C SER A 55 17.41 -6.39 -2.46
N PRO A 56 17.65 -5.10 -2.73
CA PRO A 56 16.78 -4.30 -3.58
C PRO A 56 16.51 -4.93 -4.95
N ALA A 57 17.52 -5.54 -5.55
CA ALA A 57 17.40 -6.21 -6.86
C ALA A 57 16.44 -7.42 -6.80
N GLU A 58 16.54 -8.24 -5.76
CA GLU A 58 15.64 -9.38 -5.55
C GLU A 58 14.19 -8.92 -5.32
N ARG A 59 13.98 -7.83 -4.54
CA ARG A 59 12.65 -7.23 -4.31
C ARG A 59 12.03 -6.74 -5.61
N LEU A 60 12.78 -6.00 -6.41
CA LEU A 60 12.32 -5.51 -7.72
C LEU A 60 11.99 -6.66 -8.67
N ALA A 61 12.82 -7.73 -8.71
CA ALA A 61 12.57 -8.90 -9.53
C ALA A 61 11.26 -9.62 -9.14
N LEU A 62 10.94 -9.71 -7.84
CA LEU A 62 9.67 -10.26 -7.36
C LEU A 62 8.48 -9.40 -7.78
N LEU A 63 8.59 -8.07 -7.67
CA LEU A 63 7.55 -7.14 -8.09
C LEU A 63 7.34 -7.17 -9.62
N ASP A 64 8.41 -7.33 -10.41
CA ASP A 64 8.32 -7.47 -11.86
C ASP A 64 7.65 -8.80 -12.27
N ASP A 65 7.97 -9.91 -11.59
CA ASP A 65 7.26 -11.18 -11.80
C ASP A 65 5.77 -11.06 -11.42
N TRP A 66 5.46 -10.38 -10.31
CA TRP A 66 4.09 -10.13 -9.86
C TRP A 66 3.31 -9.28 -10.86
N ARG A 67 3.95 -8.27 -11.46
CA ARG A 67 3.40 -7.45 -12.54
C ARG A 67 3.11 -8.27 -13.80
N ARG A 68 4.04 -9.13 -14.21
CA ARG A 68 3.84 -10.03 -15.35
C ARG A 68 2.60 -10.92 -15.13
N ARG A 69 2.48 -11.52 -13.95
CA ARG A 69 1.35 -12.36 -13.57
C ARG A 69 0.03 -11.60 -13.47
N LEU A 70 0.05 -10.33 -13.07
CA LEU A 70 -1.11 -9.44 -13.11
C LEU A 70 -1.66 -9.31 -14.54
N TYR A 71 -0.79 -9.03 -15.51
CA TYR A 71 -1.21 -8.88 -16.90
C TYR A 71 -1.65 -10.22 -17.51
N GLU A 72 -1.04 -11.32 -17.14
CA GLU A 72 -1.51 -12.68 -17.51
C GLU A 72 -2.91 -12.94 -16.95
N ALA A 73 -3.17 -12.60 -15.69
CA ALA A 73 -4.47 -12.76 -15.04
C ALA A 73 -5.55 -11.83 -15.64
N ALA A 74 -5.15 -10.66 -16.15
CA ALA A 74 -6.04 -9.72 -16.83
C ALA A 74 -6.37 -10.17 -18.27
N SER A 75 -5.53 -11.04 -18.88
CA SER A 75 -5.80 -11.63 -20.18
C SER A 75 -6.85 -12.75 -20.08
N GLU A 76 -7.45 -13.12 -21.21
CA GLU A 76 -8.53 -14.14 -21.25
C GLU A 76 -8.04 -15.56 -20.94
N SER A 77 -6.74 -15.79 -20.80
CA SER A 77 -6.14 -17.12 -20.59
C SER A 77 -5.26 -17.13 -19.33
N PRO A 78 -5.83 -17.39 -18.14
CA PRO A 78 -5.04 -17.43 -16.91
C PRO A 78 -4.06 -18.59 -16.94
N ALA A 79 -2.76 -18.28 -16.77
CA ALA A 79 -1.71 -19.29 -16.66
C ALA A 79 -1.85 -20.11 -15.36
N SER A 80 -1.50 -21.41 -15.45
CA SER A 80 -1.46 -22.31 -14.29
C SER A 80 -0.23 -21.99 -13.44
N GLY A 81 -0.42 -21.50 -12.21
CA GLY A 81 0.65 -21.18 -11.27
C GLY A 81 0.75 -22.13 -10.07
N ALA A 82 1.77 -21.97 -9.24
CA ALA A 82 1.97 -22.74 -8.02
C ALA A 82 0.84 -22.52 -6.99
N ALA A 83 0.57 -23.53 -6.15
CA ALA A 83 -0.47 -23.44 -5.12
C ALA A 83 -0.21 -22.28 -4.13
N GLY A 84 -1.25 -21.57 -3.72
CA GLY A 84 -1.20 -20.43 -2.81
C GLY A 84 -1.18 -19.08 -3.54
N GLU A 85 -0.11 -18.71 -4.23
CA GLU A 85 -0.07 -17.51 -5.07
C GLU A 85 -1.00 -17.63 -6.29
N SER A 86 -1.20 -18.84 -6.78
CA SER A 86 -2.21 -19.19 -7.78
C SER A 86 -3.62 -18.80 -7.34
N ASP A 87 -3.98 -19.00 -6.07
CA ASP A 87 -5.29 -18.63 -5.54
C ASP A 87 -5.57 -17.13 -5.60
N ILE A 88 -4.55 -16.29 -5.30
CA ILE A 88 -4.68 -14.83 -5.42
C ILE A 88 -5.00 -14.45 -6.87
N PHE A 89 -4.25 -14.96 -7.84
CA PHE A 89 -4.47 -14.61 -9.25
C PHE A 89 -5.75 -15.22 -9.84
N VAL A 90 -6.17 -16.41 -9.37
CA VAL A 90 -7.48 -17.01 -9.74
C VAL A 90 -8.63 -16.11 -9.26
N ALA A 91 -8.60 -15.68 -8.00
CA ALA A 91 -9.60 -14.77 -7.43
C ALA A 91 -9.55 -13.40 -8.11
N LEU A 92 -8.35 -12.84 -8.32
CA LEU A 92 -8.14 -11.53 -8.93
C LEU A 92 -8.60 -11.48 -10.40
N SER A 93 -8.24 -12.50 -11.21
CA SER A 93 -8.68 -12.59 -12.61
C SER A 93 -10.20 -12.57 -12.72
N ARG A 94 -10.88 -13.35 -11.88
CA ARG A 94 -12.35 -13.34 -11.82
C ARG A 94 -12.89 -11.99 -11.35
N THR A 95 -12.30 -11.40 -10.32
CA THR A 95 -12.67 -10.07 -9.80
C THR A 95 -12.54 -9.00 -10.87
N MET A 96 -11.42 -8.95 -11.60
CA MET A 96 -11.20 -8.00 -12.68
C MET A 96 -12.27 -8.11 -13.77
N ARG A 97 -12.64 -9.32 -14.16
CA ARG A 97 -13.68 -9.54 -15.19
C ARG A 97 -15.09 -9.18 -14.69
N GLU A 98 -15.50 -9.71 -13.54
CA GLU A 98 -16.85 -9.50 -13.00
C GLU A 98 -17.12 -8.05 -12.64
N CYS A 99 -16.12 -7.39 -12.04
CA CYS A 99 -16.21 -5.99 -11.64
C CYS A 99 -15.68 -5.03 -12.72
N ARG A 100 -15.18 -5.51 -13.87
CA ARG A 100 -14.60 -4.70 -14.95
C ARG A 100 -13.54 -3.73 -14.44
N LEU A 101 -12.60 -4.22 -13.63
CA LEU A 101 -11.58 -3.40 -13.02
C LEU A 101 -10.52 -2.95 -14.03
N ASP A 102 -10.03 -1.73 -13.86
CA ASP A 102 -8.91 -1.22 -14.65
C ASP A 102 -7.59 -1.77 -14.13
N VAL A 103 -6.91 -2.58 -14.92
CA VAL A 103 -5.62 -3.19 -14.58
C VAL A 103 -4.53 -2.14 -14.26
N ARG A 104 -4.63 -0.94 -14.83
CA ARG A 104 -3.68 0.15 -14.59
C ARG A 104 -3.65 0.60 -13.12
N LEU A 105 -4.76 0.47 -12.40
CA LEU A 105 -4.82 0.80 -10.98
C LEU A 105 -3.93 -0.15 -10.15
N PHE A 106 -3.85 -1.42 -10.53
CA PHE A 106 -2.94 -2.38 -9.90
C PHE A 106 -1.48 -2.13 -10.28
N ASP A 107 -1.25 -1.72 -11.52
CA ASP A 107 0.11 -1.37 -11.99
C ASP A 107 0.65 -0.11 -11.31
N ASP A 108 -0.21 0.88 -11.05
CA ASP A 108 0.13 2.05 -10.24
C ASP A 108 0.58 1.65 -8.83
N LEU A 109 -0.14 0.72 -8.15
CA LEU A 109 0.27 0.19 -6.85
C LEU A 109 1.64 -0.50 -6.91
N LEU A 110 1.86 -1.37 -7.90
CA LEU A 110 3.15 -2.05 -8.07
C LEU A 110 4.29 -1.06 -8.35
N SER A 111 4.01 0.02 -9.10
CA SER A 111 4.97 1.10 -9.34
C SER A 111 5.33 1.85 -8.04
N ALA A 112 4.36 2.08 -7.16
CA ALA A 112 4.60 2.68 -5.86
C ALA A 112 5.44 1.75 -4.94
N PHE A 113 5.11 0.46 -4.86
CA PHE A 113 5.89 -0.52 -4.09
C PHE A 113 7.32 -0.68 -4.62
N ALA A 114 7.52 -0.66 -5.96
CA ALA A 114 8.86 -0.65 -6.53
C ALA A 114 9.65 0.62 -6.16
N GLN A 115 8.96 1.78 -6.07
CA GLN A 115 9.58 3.02 -5.59
C GLN A 115 10.02 2.91 -4.13
N ASP A 116 9.23 2.27 -3.25
CA ASP A 116 9.57 2.09 -1.82
C ASP A 116 10.84 1.25 -1.59
N VAL A 117 11.23 0.43 -2.56
CA VAL A 117 12.49 -0.33 -2.51
C VAL A 117 13.71 0.59 -2.62
N THR A 118 13.61 1.72 -3.32
CA THR A 118 14.76 2.57 -3.68
C THR A 118 14.67 4.00 -3.16
N VAL A 119 13.47 4.54 -3.00
CA VAL A 119 13.23 5.93 -2.59
C VAL A 119 12.87 5.99 -1.10
N THR A 120 13.71 6.62 -0.32
CA THR A 120 13.52 6.77 1.13
C THR A 120 13.26 8.21 1.56
N ARG A 121 13.32 9.18 0.64
CA ARG A 121 13.19 10.62 0.88
C ARG A 121 12.52 11.30 -0.31
N TYR A 122 11.79 12.35 -0.01
CA TYR A 122 11.12 13.21 -0.99
C TYR A 122 11.66 14.63 -0.85
N ASP A 123 11.94 15.30 -1.95
CA ASP A 123 12.43 16.68 -1.93
C ASP A 123 11.27 17.67 -1.89
N THR A 124 10.19 17.40 -2.62
CA THR A 124 9.03 18.29 -2.78
C THR A 124 7.71 17.65 -2.42
N TRP A 125 6.69 18.48 -2.19
CA TRP A 125 5.30 18.03 -2.05
C TRP A 125 4.78 17.33 -3.30
N ASP A 126 5.15 17.81 -4.47
CA ASP A 126 4.69 17.23 -5.74
C ASP A 126 5.18 15.78 -5.89
N GLU A 127 6.42 15.48 -5.50
CA GLU A 127 6.95 14.11 -5.50
C GLU A 127 6.18 13.21 -4.52
N LEU A 128 5.88 13.68 -3.31
CA LEU A 128 5.13 12.92 -2.31
C LEU A 128 3.68 12.72 -2.73
N LEU A 129 3.06 13.72 -3.35
CA LEU A 129 1.69 13.62 -3.87
C LEU A 129 1.62 12.70 -5.08
N ASP A 130 2.63 12.70 -5.96
CA ASP A 130 2.70 11.72 -7.06
C ASP A 130 2.84 10.28 -6.55
N TYR A 131 3.65 10.07 -5.53
CA TYR A 131 3.72 8.78 -4.84
C TYR A 131 2.34 8.40 -4.26
N SER A 132 1.67 9.30 -3.53
CA SER A 132 0.35 9.06 -2.93
C SER A 132 -0.72 8.76 -4.00
N ARG A 133 -0.65 9.42 -5.16
CA ARG A 133 -1.51 9.17 -6.31
C ARG A 133 -1.42 7.71 -6.80
N ARG A 134 -0.25 7.09 -6.71
CA ARG A 134 -0.01 5.70 -7.15
C ARG A 134 -0.16 4.68 -6.03
N SER A 135 0.11 5.05 -4.77
CA SER A 135 0.07 4.13 -3.63
C SER A 135 -1.30 4.06 -2.94
N ALA A 136 -2.09 5.13 -2.96
CA ALA A 136 -3.34 5.23 -2.22
C ALA A 136 -4.59 5.38 -3.11
N ASN A 137 -4.57 6.28 -4.09
CA ASN A 137 -5.75 6.58 -4.90
C ASN A 137 -6.29 5.37 -5.68
N PRO A 138 -5.45 4.45 -6.21
CA PRO A 138 -5.95 3.26 -6.88
C PRO A 138 -6.84 2.39 -6.00
N VAL A 139 -6.55 2.32 -4.69
CA VAL A 139 -7.36 1.53 -3.74
C VAL A 139 -8.78 2.06 -3.68
N GLY A 140 -8.97 3.37 -3.51
CA GLY A 140 -10.30 3.99 -3.50
C GLY A 140 -11.07 3.80 -4.80
N ARG A 141 -10.39 3.99 -5.94
CA ARG A 141 -10.99 3.76 -7.27
C ARG A 141 -11.37 2.31 -7.50
N LEU A 142 -10.55 1.34 -7.07
CA LEU A 142 -10.88 -0.08 -7.13
C LEU A 142 -12.13 -0.41 -6.28
N VAL A 143 -12.25 0.18 -5.08
CA VAL A 143 -13.44 0.03 -4.23
C VAL A 143 -14.69 0.58 -4.94
N LEU A 144 -14.62 1.78 -5.52
CA LEU A 144 -15.71 2.36 -6.31
C LEU A 144 -16.11 1.43 -7.45
N GLN A 145 -15.12 0.91 -8.18
CA GLN A 145 -15.34 0.00 -9.30
C GLN A 145 -15.98 -1.33 -8.88
N VAL A 146 -15.59 -1.92 -7.77
CA VAL A 146 -16.22 -3.12 -7.21
C VAL A 146 -17.67 -2.85 -6.80
N CYS A 147 -17.95 -1.66 -6.28
CA CYS A 147 -19.31 -1.23 -5.94
C CYS A 147 -20.15 -0.79 -7.15
N GLY A 148 -19.60 -0.86 -8.37
CA GLY A 148 -20.33 -0.56 -9.61
C GLY A 148 -20.31 0.91 -10.03
N TYR A 149 -19.57 1.77 -9.33
CA TYR A 149 -19.44 3.17 -9.68
C TYR A 149 -18.38 3.40 -10.77
N ARG A 150 -18.71 4.26 -11.73
CA ARG A 150 -17.85 4.65 -12.87
C ARG A 150 -18.10 6.12 -13.18
N ASP A 151 -17.71 6.98 -12.27
CA ASP A 151 -17.95 8.42 -12.35
C ASP A 151 -16.67 9.18 -12.01
N ALA A 152 -16.21 10.03 -12.92
CA ALA A 152 -14.96 10.78 -12.75
C ALA A 152 -15.00 11.77 -11.56
N GLY A 153 -16.17 12.27 -11.20
CA GLY A 153 -16.35 13.13 -10.01
C GLY A 153 -16.15 12.34 -8.72
N LEU A 154 -16.72 11.13 -8.66
CA LEU A 154 -16.52 10.22 -7.52
C LEU A 154 -15.06 9.76 -7.44
N ASP A 155 -14.42 9.45 -8.57
CA ASP A 155 -12.99 9.11 -8.60
C ASP A 155 -12.14 10.25 -8.03
N HIS A 156 -12.42 11.50 -8.42
CA HIS A 156 -11.72 12.67 -7.91
C HIS A 156 -11.90 12.86 -6.39
N LEU A 157 -13.12 12.72 -5.88
CA LEU A 157 -13.40 12.81 -4.45
C LEU A 157 -12.72 11.68 -3.67
N SER A 158 -12.76 10.47 -4.20
CA SER A 158 -12.05 9.32 -3.63
C SER A 158 -10.54 9.55 -3.56
N ASP A 159 -9.95 10.09 -4.61
CA ASP A 159 -8.53 10.42 -4.65
C ASP A 159 -8.14 11.41 -3.55
N GLN A 160 -8.95 12.46 -3.33
CA GLN A 160 -8.70 13.42 -2.25
C GLN A 160 -8.73 12.76 -0.87
N VAL A 161 -9.72 11.89 -0.62
CA VAL A 161 -9.83 11.14 0.64
C VAL A 161 -8.63 10.19 0.81
N CYS A 162 -8.29 9.42 -0.22
CA CYS A 162 -7.18 8.47 -0.16
C CYS A 162 -5.84 9.16 0.05
N THR A 163 -5.59 10.28 -0.65
CA THR A 163 -4.38 11.08 -0.46
C THR A 163 -4.32 11.65 0.95
N ALA A 164 -5.41 12.20 1.49
CA ALA A 164 -5.44 12.73 2.86
C ALA A 164 -5.18 11.65 3.92
N LEU A 165 -5.77 10.45 3.75
CA LEU A 165 -5.52 9.30 4.62
C LEU A 165 -4.07 8.84 4.55
N GLN A 166 -3.49 8.79 3.35
CA GLN A 166 -2.09 8.40 3.16
C GLN A 166 -1.13 9.38 3.86
N LEU A 167 -1.36 10.68 3.71
CA LEU A 167 -0.57 11.70 4.43
C LEU A 167 -0.71 11.57 5.95
N ALA A 168 -1.92 11.31 6.44
CA ALA A 168 -2.16 11.08 7.87
C ALA A 168 -1.40 9.84 8.38
N ASN A 169 -1.39 8.74 7.61
CA ASN A 169 -0.64 7.53 7.95
C ASN A 169 0.87 7.80 8.03
N PHE A 170 1.46 8.55 7.09
CA PHE A 170 2.87 8.93 7.14
C PHE A 170 3.23 9.70 8.42
N TRP A 171 2.32 10.54 8.91
CA TRP A 171 2.57 11.30 10.13
C TRP A 171 2.37 10.48 11.39
N GLN A 172 1.42 9.54 11.39
CA GLN A 172 1.23 8.57 12.48
C GLN A 172 2.43 7.63 12.60
N ASP A 173 2.95 7.17 11.47
CA ASP A 173 4.03 6.19 11.39
C ASP A 173 5.43 6.81 11.39
N LEU A 174 5.55 8.14 11.53
CA LEU A 174 6.81 8.89 11.40
C LEU A 174 7.98 8.29 12.19
N ALA A 175 7.75 7.85 13.43
CA ALA A 175 8.81 7.29 14.27
C ALA A 175 9.26 5.91 13.77
N ARG A 176 8.32 5.08 13.31
CA ARG A 176 8.56 3.75 12.74
C ARG A 176 9.32 3.86 11.41
N ASP A 177 8.87 4.76 10.54
CA ASP A 177 9.50 4.98 9.24
C ASP A 177 10.90 5.56 9.38
N TRP A 178 11.09 6.49 10.32
CA TRP A 178 12.41 7.03 10.63
C TRP A 178 13.38 5.94 11.10
N ALA A 179 12.93 5.01 11.94
CA ALA A 179 13.75 3.88 12.39
C ALA A 179 14.15 2.94 11.23
N LYS A 180 13.29 2.81 10.20
CA LYS A 180 13.58 2.10 8.94
C LYS A 180 14.40 2.92 7.93
N GLY A 181 14.78 4.15 8.27
CA GLY A 181 15.54 5.05 7.40
C GLY A 181 14.69 5.80 6.38
N ARG A 182 13.36 5.76 6.46
CA ARG A 182 12.41 6.44 5.57
C ARG A 182 11.88 7.73 6.19
N LEU A 183 11.55 8.72 5.35
CA LEU A 183 10.89 9.94 5.78
C LEU A 183 9.98 10.49 4.67
N TYR A 184 8.69 10.46 4.93
CA TYR A 184 7.65 10.94 4.03
C TYR A 184 7.26 12.41 4.29
N VAL A 185 8.16 13.21 4.88
CA VAL A 185 8.03 14.66 4.98
C VAL A 185 9.00 15.29 3.97
N PRO A 186 8.51 16.08 3.01
CA PRO A 186 9.36 16.71 2.00
C PRO A 186 10.45 17.60 2.59
N ARG A 187 11.64 17.59 2.00
CA ARG A 187 12.78 18.40 2.47
C ARG A 187 12.49 19.89 2.42
N GLU A 188 11.71 20.37 1.47
CA GLU A 188 11.32 21.78 1.34
C GLU A 188 10.59 22.31 2.59
N VAL A 189 9.84 21.43 3.32
CA VAL A 189 9.19 21.81 4.60
C VAL A 189 10.23 22.22 5.63
N PHE A 190 11.38 21.55 5.67
CA PHE A 190 12.48 21.87 6.58
C PHE A 190 13.26 23.09 6.11
N ALA A 191 13.38 23.33 4.81
CA ALA A 191 14.01 24.51 4.25
C ALA A 191 13.20 25.78 4.54
N ALA A 192 11.87 25.69 4.55
CA ALA A 192 10.98 26.81 4.86
C ALA A 192 10.97 27.20 6.36
N ALA A 193 11.45 26.32 7.27
CA ALA A 193 11.43 26.56 8.71
C ALA A 193 12.81 26.37 9.41
N PRO A 194 13.88 27.03 8.98
CA PRO A 194 15.24 26.76 9.48
C PRO A 194 15.43 27.03 10.97
N GLY A 195 14.59 27.89 11.59
CA GLY A 195 14.68 28.21 13.01
C GLY A 195 13.98 27.25 13.97
N GLN A 196 13.00 26.48 13.50
CA GLN A 196 12.21 25.58 14.37
C GLN A 196 12.92 24.25 14.61
N LEU A 197 13.65 23.73 13.63
CA LEU A 197 14.44 22.50 13.74
C LEU A 197 15.62 22.62 14.72
N ARG A 198 16.23 23.79 14.86
CA ARG A 198 17.26 24.04 15.88
C ARG A 198 16.70 23.94 17.30
N ARG A 199 15.46 24.40 17.52
CA ARG A 199 14.76 24.30 18.81
C ARG A 199 14.39 22.88 19.18
N ALA A 200 13.93 22.07 18.22
CA ALA A 200 13.59 20.66 18.44
C ALA A 200 14.84 19.81 18.77
N ARG A 201 15.96 20.03 18.08
CA ARG A 201 17.24 19.37 18.39
C ARG A 201 17.76 19.73 19.79
N SER A 202 17.65 20.99 20.22
CA SER A 202 18.07 21.42 21.55
C SER A 202 17.13 20.94 22.67
N ALA A 203 15.85 20.70 22.38
CA ALA A 203 14.89 20.10 23.31
C ALA A 203 15.09 18.59 23.49
N GLY A 204 15.33 17.87 22.39
CA GLY A 204 15.60 16.42 22.42
C GLY A 204 16.93 16.05 23.08
N ALA A 205 17.96 16.91 22.98
CA ALA A 205 19.23 16.69 23.64
C ALA A 205 19.19 16.87 25.19
N ARG A 206 18.12 17.50 25.69
CA ARG A 206 17.95 17.69 27.16
C ARG A 206 17.16 16.53 27.83
N SER A 207 16.47 15.69 27.10
CA SER A 207 15.70 14.57 27.66
C SER A 207 16.52 13.28 27.89
N ASN A 208 17.75 13.19 27.38
CA ASN A 208 18.63 12.03 27.58
C ASN A 208 19.54 12.14 28.83
N GLY A 209 19.26 13.09 29.72
CA GLY A 209 20.04 13.34 30.94
C GLY A 209 19.55 12.61 32.21
N PHE A 210 18.57 11.70 32.13
CA PHE A 210 18.07 10.96 33.28
C PHE A 210 18.13 9.44 33.07
N ALA A 211 19.31 8.86 33.15
CA ALA A 211 19.48 7.45 33.45
C ALA A 211 20.92 7.14 33.85
N ASN A 212 21.33 7.53 35.04
CA ASN A 212 22.38 6.87 35.79
C ASN A 212 22.15 7.17 37.28
N ALA A 213 21.26 6.46 37.92
CA ALA A 213 21.21 6.30 39.36
C ALA A 213 21.34 4.81 39.64
N THR A 214 22.55 4.40 39.98
CA THR A 214 22.86 3.08 40.55
C THR A 214 22.29 3.03 41.97
N PRO A 215 21.53 2.02 42.40
CA PRO A 215 21.21 1.83 43.82
C PRO A 215 22.38 1.15 44.52
N ALA A 216 22.71 1.67 45.68
CA ALA A 216 23.58 1.05 46.67
C ALA A 216 22.89 -0.10 47.37
#